data_78d27bf99ab51e3a40b48970ef67886d
#
_entry.id   78d27bf99ab51e3a40b48970ef67886d
#
_cell.length_a   1.000
_cell.length_b   1.000
_cell.length_c   1.000
_cell.angle_alpha   90.00
_cell.angle_beta   90.00
_cell.angle_gamma   90.00
#
_symmetry.space_group_name_H-M   'P 1'
#
loop_
_entity.id
_entity.type
_entity.pdbx_description
1 polymer ?
#
loop_
_entity_poly.entity_id
_entity_poly.type
_entity_poly.pdbx_seq_one_letter_code
_entity_poly.pdbx_strand_id
1 'polypeptide(L)'
;FINRLSEKLSTLLTGARLTACFSQNKNELIFGFTLLDNSPFYIQANLDSQLNLWCFPEVFNRAKKNSVNLFESIIGRKILAVNQSNFDRSFELLLNDHSALLFQIYGRRSNISLINKNKTPQSFKSKLMAPNDSQSLARDINIFNLNKKSLEALEKTFDQDIKNYLKNKTQYEQL
;
A
#
# COMPACT_ATOMS: atom_id res chain seq x y z
N PHE A 1 -7.94 8.58 -3.99
CA PHE A 1 -8.38 7.76 -2.83
C PHE A 1 -7.19 7.34 -1.96
N ILE A 2 -6.19 6.66 -2.50
CA ILE A 2 -5.05 6.11 -1.72
C ILE A 2 -4.24 7.21 -1.05
N ASN A 3 -4.02 8.34 -1.72
CA ASN A 3 -3.35 9.50 -1.14
C ASN A 3 -4.03 9.97 0.17
N ARG A 4 -5.33 10.20 0.11
CA ARG A 4 -6.09 10.61 1.30
C ARG A 4 -6.16 9.51 2.38
N LEU A 5 -6.17 8.25 1.96
CA LEU A 5 -6.14 7.12 2.89
C LEU A 5 -4.79 7.08 3.62
N SER A 6 -3.68 7.15 2.90
CA SER A 6 -2.33 7.12 3.48
C SER A 6 -2.06 8.33 4.40
N GLU A 7 -2.52 9.53 4.04
CA GLU A 7 -2.46 10.72 4.89
C GLU A 7 -3.21 10.52 6.21
N LYS A 8 -4.45 10.01 6.15
CA LYS A 8 -5.23 9.72 7.37
C LYS A 8 -4.60 8.61 8.20
N LEU A 9 -4.13 7.54 7.56
CA LEU A 9 -3.43 6.46 8.26
C LEU A 9 -2.11 6.96 8.87
N SER A 10 -1.40 7.87 8.22
CA SER A 10 -0.19 8.48 8.78
C SER A 10 -0.50 9.23 10.08
N THR A 11 -1.55 10.03 10.09
CA THR A 11 -1.98 10.76 11.29
C THR A 11 -2.37 9.82 12.43
N LEU A 12 -3.04 8.71 12.13
CA LEU A 12 -3.55 7.77 13.14
C LEU A 12 -2.48 6.79 13.64
N LEU A 13 -1.68 6.24 12.72
CA LEU A 13 -0.82 5.10 13.02
C LEU A 13 0.62 5.47 13.37
N THR A 14 1.08 6.69 13.10
CA THR A 14 2.45 7.08 13.47
C THR A 14 2.61 7.01 14.99
N GLY A 15 3.56 6.20 15.46
CA GLY A 15 3.78 5.90 16.87
C GLY A 15 2.91 4.76 17.44
N ALA A 16 1.86 4.33 16.74
CA ALA A 16 1.03 3.20 17.14
C ALA A 16 1.83 1.89 17.13
N ARG A 17 1.36 0.92 17.90
CA ARG A 17 1.96 -0.43 17.99
C ARG A 17 1.12 -1.44 17.23
N LEU A 18 1.72 -2.21 16.34
CA LEU A 18 1.08 -3.35 15.71
C LEU A 18 0.93 -4.49 16.72
N THR A 19 -0.30 -4.86 17.06
CA THR A 19 -0.61 -5.85 18.10
C THR A 19 -1.06 -7.18 17.54
N ALA A 20 -1.61 -7.21 16.32
CA ALA A 20 -2.07 -8.43 15.69
C ALA A 20 -1.96 -8.34 14.15
N CYS A 21 -1.66 -9.47 13.52
CA CYS A 21 -1.81 -9.67 12.10
C CYS A 21 -2.26 -11.11 11.86
N PHE A 22 -3.45 -11.31 11.29
CA PHE A 22 -4.00 -12.64 11.07
C PHE A 22 -5.00 -12.67 9.92
N SER A 23 -5.25 -13.87 9.41
CA SER A 23 -6.28 -14.17 8.42
C SER A 23 -7.25 -15.20 9.01
N GLN A 24 -8.53 -15.05 8.72
CA GLN A 24 -9.57 -16.01 9.09
C GLN A 24 -10.51 -16.34 7.93
N ASN A 25 -10.45 -15.58 6.85
CA ASN A 25 -11.16 -15.85 5.61
C ASN A 25 -10.19 -15.78 4.43
N LYS A 26 -10.52 -16.47 3.36
CA LYS A 26 -9.75 -16.42 2.12
C LYS A 26 -9.62 -14.98 1.62
N ASN A 27 -8.42 -14.59 1.22
CA ASN A 27 -8.10 -13.25 0.72
C ASN A 27 -8.33 -12.08 1.71
N GLU A 28 -8.54 -12.36 2.98
CA GLU A 28 -8.73 -11.36 4.03
C GLU A 28 -7.53 -11.32 4.97
N LEU A 29 -7.07 -10.14 5.29
CA LEU A 29 -6.01 -9.91 6.26
C LEU A 29 -6.45 -8.83 7.24
N ILE A 30 -6.32 -9.12 8.53
CA ILE A 30 -6.69 -8.23 9.61
C ILE A 30 -5.42 -7.78 10.33
N PHE A 31 -5.30 -6.48 10.53
CA PHE A 31 -4.27 -5.87 11.36
C PHE A 31 -4.93 -5.20 12.56
N GLY A 32 -4.41 -5.48 13.75
CA GLY A 32 -4.78 -4.79 14.97
C GLY A 32 -3.65 -3.88 15.44
N PHE A 33 -4.00 -2.68 15.86
CA PHE A 33 -3.07 -1.69 16.39
C PHE A 33 -3.54 -1.19 17.74
N THR A 34 -2.61 -0.78 18.58
CA THR A 34 -2.87 0.06 19.75
C THR A 34 -2.33 1.44 19.42
N LEU A 35 -3.22 2.43 19.41
CA LEU A 35 -2.89 3.83 19.13
C LEU A 35 -2.13 4.48 20.31
N LEU A 36 -1.71 5.73 20.16
CA LEU A 36 -0.99 6.47 21.20
C LEU A 36 -1.83 6.75 22.45
N ASP A 37 -3.15 6.87 22.29
CA ASP A 37 -4.12 7.02 23.38
C ASP A 37 -4.56 5.68 24.02
N ASN A 38 -3.88 4.58 23.67
CA ASN A 38 -4.19 3.20 24.04
C ASN A 38 -5.52 2.66 23.48
N SER A 39 -6.19 3.37 22.59
CA SER A 39 -7.38 2.84 21.92
C SER A 39 -7.00 1.78 20.87
N PRO A 40 -7.85 0.76 20.65
CA PRO A 40 -7.66 -0.21 19.58
C PRO A 40 -8.04 0.40 18.23
N PHE A 41 -7.32 0.00 17.18
CA PHE A 41 -7.65 0.34 15.81
C PHE A 41 -7.43 -0.89 14.93
N TYR A 42 -8.34 -1.13 13.98
CA TYR A 42 -8.26 -2.29 13.11
C TYR A 42 -8.31 -1.90 11.64
N ILE A 43 -7.52 -2.60 10.84
CA ILE A 43 -7.60 -2.58 9.37
C ILE A 43 -8.00 -3.97 8.93
N GLN A 44 -9.15 -4.10 8.29
CA GLN A 44 -9.60 -5.31 7.63
C GLN A 44 -9.44 -5.11 6.13
N ALA A 45 -8.47 -5.79 5.53
CA ALA A 45 -8.17 -5.73 4.11
C ALA A 45 -8.70 -6.99 3.42
N ASN A 46 -9.73 -6.86 2.61
CA ASN A 46 -10.17 -7.91 1.71
C ASN A 46 -9.54 -7.69 0.34
N LEU A 47 -8.68 -8.62 -0.07
CA LEU A 47 -7.93 -8.58 -1.31
C LEU A 47 -8.56 -9.47 -2.39
N ASP A 48 -9.88 -9.64 -2.37
CA ASP A 48 -10.58 -10.40 -3.40
C ASP A 48 -10.36 -9.77 -4.78
N SER A 49 -10.33 -10.60 -5.81
CA SER A 49 -10.04 -10.16 -7.18
C SER A 49 -11.12 -9.27 -7.78
N GLN A 50 -12.35 -9.40 -7.29
CA GLN A 50 -13.48 -8.62 -7.79
C GLN A 50 -13.74 -7.36 -6.95
N LEU A 51 -13.51 -7.45 -5.64
CA LEU A 51 -13.79 -6.38 -4.71
C LEU A 51 -12.66 -6.21 -3.69
N ASN A 52 -11.78 -5.24 -3.92
CA ASN A 52 -10.83 -4.81 -2.89
C ASN A 52 -11.55 -3.90 -1.91
N LEU A 53 -11.99 -4.46 -0.79
CA LEU A 53 -12.69 -3.74 0.25
C LEU A 53 -11.79 -3.56 1.48
N TRP A 54 -11.69 -2.32 1.94
CA TRP A 54 -10.98 -1.94 3.15
C TRP A 54 -11.98 -1.40 4.16
N CYS A 55 -12.02 -2.04 5.33
CA CYS A 55 -12.88 -1.65 6.44
C CYS A 55 -12.03 -1.32 7.66
N PHE A 56 -12.55 -0.42 8.50
CA PHE A 56 -11.92 0.04 9.73
C PHE A 56 -12.90 -0.14 10.89
N PRO A 57 -13.15 -1.39 11.31
CA PRO A 57 -14.09 -1.67 12.40
C PRO A 57 -13.56 -1.13 13.73
N GLU A 58 -14.43 -0.58 14.56
CA GLU A 58 -14.09 -0.12 15.91
C GLU A 58 -13.75 -1.29 16.84
N VAL A 59 -14.43 -2.42 16.64
CA VAL A 59 -14.22 -3.66 17.40
C VAL A 59 -14.07 -4.81 16.42
N PHE A 60 -13.11 -5.68 16.68
CA PHE A 60 -12.93 -6.89 15.89
C PHE A 60 -12.91 -8.12 16.77
N ASN A 61 -13.80 -9.08 16.50
CA ASN A 61 -13.85 -10.36 17.18
C ASN A 61 -13.16 -11.44 16.36
N ARG A 62 -11.98 -11.86 16.82
CA ARG A 62 -11.24 -12.93 16.16
C ARG A 62 -11.94 -14.28 16.34
N ALA A 63 -12.08 -15.04 15.25
CA ALA A 63 -12.62 -16.39 15.29
C ALA A 63 -11.71 -17.32 16.11
N LYS A 64 -12.30 -18.14 16.98
CA LYS A 64 -11.56 -19.12 17.80
C LYS A 64 -10.98 -20.27 16.99
N LYS A 65 -11.57 -20.57 15.82
CA LYS A 65 -11.13 -21.61 14.88
C LYS A 65 -10.89 -21.00 13.50
N ASN A 66 -10.07 -21.64 12.69
CA ASN A 66 -9.77 -21.20 11.30
C ASN A 66 -9.13 -19.81 11.21
N SER A 67 -8.34 -19.44 12.21
CA SER A 67 -7.60 -18.18 12.21
C SER A 67 -6.10 -18.48 12.26
N VAL A 68 -5.34 -17.91 11.34
CA VAL A 68 -3.89 -18.12 11.20
C VAL A 68 -3.16 -16.81 11.40
N ASN A 69 -2.16 -16.79 12.27
CA ASN A 69 -1.28 -15.63 12.43
C ASN A 69 -0.38 -15.49 11.20
N LEU A 70 -0.12 -14.24 10.85
CA LEU A 70 0.75 -13.86 9.74
C LEU A 70 1.70 -12.76 10.21
N PHE A 71 2.88 -12.70 9.57
CA PHE A 71 3.90 -11.68 9.88
C PHE A 71 4.22 -11.56 11.38
N GLU A 72 4.29 -12.68 12.11
CA GLU A 72 4.48 -12.69 13.57
C GLU A 72 5.75 -11.93 14.02
N SER A 73 6.79 -11.90 13.19
CA SER A 73 8.06 -11.23 13.48
C SER A 73 7.95 -9.72 13.71
N ILE A 74 6.87 -9.10 13.26
CA ILE A 74 6.65 -7.66 13.40
C ILE A 74 5.62 -7.30 14.46
N ILE A 75 5.00 -8.28 15.11
CA ILE A 75 4.05 -8.01 16.21
C ILE A 75 4.79 -7.34 17.38
N GLY A 76 4.18 -6.31 17.91
CA GLY A 76 4.76 -5.47 18.97
C GLY A 76 5.60 -4.30 18.45
N ARG A 77 5.88 -4.23 17.14
CA ARG A 77 6.64 -3.13 16.54
C ARG A 77 5.82 -1.84 16.48
N LYS A 78 6.53 -0.70 16.56
CA LYS A 78 5.92 0.64 16.39
C LYS A 78 5.96 1.04 14.93
N ILE A 79 4.92 1.73 14.50
CA ILE A 79 4.87 2.39 13.19
C ILE A 79 5.65 3.70 13.27
N LEU A 80 6.68 3.85 12.44
CA LEU A 80 7.45 5.09 12.32
C LEU A 80 6.81 6.07 11.35
N ALA A 81 6.33 5.57 10.22
CA ALA A 81 5.74 6.40 9.18
C ALA A 81 4.78 5.58 8.31
N VAL A 82 3.88 6.28 7.65
CA VAL A 82 3.07 5.75 6.55
C VAL A 82 3.44 6.53 5.31
N ASN A 83 4.07 5.86 4.35
CA ASN A 83 4.55 6.47 3.12
C ASN A 83 3.71 5.97 1.95
N GLN A 84 3.30 6.88 1.08
CA GLN A 84 2.71 6.51 -0.20
C GLN A 84 3.77 6.62 -1.30
N SER A 85 3.79 5.64 -2.20
CA SER A 85 4.56 5.75 -3.44
C SER A 85 3.87 6.75 -4.37
N ASN A 86 4.60 7.77 -4.83
CA ASN A 86 4.07 8.77 -5.74
C ASN A 86 3.53 8.12 -7.02
N PHE A 87 2.31 8.50 -7.41
CA PHE A 87 1.60 8.00 -8.59
C PHE A 87 1.36 6.47 -8.63
N ASP A 88 1.49 5.79 -7.52
CA ASP A 88 1.22 4.37 -7.42
C ASP A 88 0.02 4.08 -6.50
N ARG A 89 -0.62 2.94 -6.72
CA ARG A 89 -1.70 2.43 -5.88
C ARG A 89 -1.14 1.59 -4.73
N SER A 90 -0.08 2.08 -4.12
CA SER A 90 0.58 1.42 -3.00
C SER A 90 0.95 2.41 -1.91
N PHE A 91 1.00 1.92 -0.69
CA PHE A 91 1.57 2.62 0.46
C PHE A 91 2.26 1.61 1.38
N GLU A 92 3.14 2.08 2.23
CA GLU A 92 3.86 1.26 3.19
C GLU A 92 3.71 1.79 4.62
N LEU A 93 3.69 0.87 5.57
CA LEU A 93 3.88 1.15 6.99
C LEU A 93 5.32 0.81 7.34
N LEU A 94 6.14 1.83 7.59
CA LEU A 94 7.52 1.66 8.04
C LEU A 94 7.54 1.36 9.52
N LEU A 95 8.24 0.31 9.93
CA LEU A 95 8.34 -0.14 11.31
C LEU A 95 9.67 0.28 11.95
N ASN A 96 9.73 0.30 13.27
CA ASN A 96 10.90 0.73 14.04
C ASN A 96 12.12 -0.19 13.93
N ASP A 97 11.99 -1.37 13.33
CA ASP A 97 13.09 -2.27 12.97
C ASP A 97 13.53 -2.13 11.51
N HIS A 98 13.10 -1.05 10.84
CA HIS A 98 13.31 -0.77 9.42
C HIS A 98 12.71 -1.82 8.46
N SER A 99 11.84 -2.71 8.94
CA SER A 99 10.98 -3.48 8.07
C SER A 99 9.78 -2.65 7.64
N ALA A 100 9.15 -3.03 6.53
CA ALA A 100 7.98 -2.33 6.00
C ALA A 100 6.88 -3.32 5.63
N LEU A 101 5.64 -2.96 5.94
CA LEU A 101 4.45 -3.60 5.39
C LEU A 101 4.01 -2.83 4.15
N LEU A 102 4.20 -3.42 2.98
CA LEU A 102 3.81 -2.85 1.70
C LEU A 102 2.41 -3.31 1.33
N PHE A 103 1.52 -2.36 1.10
CA PHE A 103 0.14 -2.55 0.66
C PHE A 103 0.02 -2.17 -0.81
N GLN A 104 -0.24 -3.14 -1.67
CA GLN A 104 -0.39 -2.98 -3.11
C GLN A 104 -1.86 -3.18 -3.50
N ILE A 105 -2.50 -2.16 -4.05
CA ILE A 105 -3.94 -2.15 -4.34
C ILE A 105 -4.16 -2.12 -5.86
N TYR A 106 -3.82 -3.22 -6.52
CA TYR A 106 -3.82 -3.36 -7.98
C TYR A 106 -4.97 -4.22 -8.51
N GLY A 107 -6.14 -4.17 -7.90
CA GLY A 107 -7.28 -5.01 -8.30
C GLY A 107 -6.95 -6.49 -8.12
N ARG A 108 -7.01 -7.28 -9.18
CA ARG A 108 -6.72 -8.74 -9.12
C ARG A 108 -5.33 -9.08 -8.59
N ARG A 109 -4.36 -8.16 -8.72
CA ARG A 109 -2.98 -8.34 -8.27
C ARG A 109 -2.70 -7.72 -6.91
N SER A 110 -3.75 -7.26 -6.20
CA SER A 110 -3.58 -6.70 -4.85
C SER A 110 -2.95 -7.71 -3.91
N ASN A 111 -1.98 -7.24 -3.13
CA ASN A 111 -1.24 -8.05 -2.17
C ASN A 111 -0.75 -7.20 -1.01
N ILE A 112 -0.40 -7.85 0.09
CA ILE A 112 0.29 -7.24 1.22
C ILE A 112 1.55 -8.05 1.48
N SER A 113 2.67 -7.37 1.60
CA SER A 113 3.98 -8.00 1.74
C SER A 113 4.77 -7.38 2.88
N LEU A 114 5.45 -8.22 3.66
CA LEU A 114 6.45 -7.80 4.61
C LEU A 114 7.82 -7.76 3.94
N ILE A 115 8.42 -6.60 3.90
CA ILE A 115 9.73 -6.34 3.31
C ILE A 115 10.73 -6.11 4.43
N ASN A 116 11.81 -6.88 4.42
CA ASN A 116 12.97 -6.73 5.30
C ASN A 116 14.23 -6.60 4.44
N LYS A 117 15.15 -5.69 4.79
CA LYS A 117 16.38 -5.46 4.01
C LYS A 117 17.23 -6.72 3.79
N ASN A 118 17.21 -7.67 4.73
CA ASN A 118 18.12 -8.82 4.78
C ASN A 118 17.39 -10.18 4.62
N LYS A 119 16.11 -10.19 4.24
CA LYS A 119 15.31 -11.41 4.10
C LYS A 119 14.49 -11.36 2.82
N THR A 120 14.17 -12.52 2.28
CA THR A 120 13.21 -12.62 1.20
C THR A 120 11.86 -12.04 1.63
N PRO A 121 11.20 -11.20 0.81
CA PRO A 121 9.89 -10.65 1.11
C PRO A 121 8.88 -11.77 1.38
N GLN A 122 8.09 -11.59 2.43
CA GLN A 122 6.98 -12.49 2.74
C GLN A 122 5.69 -11.86 2.23
N SER A 123 4.97 -12.54 1.36
CA SER A 123 3.72 -12.05 0.79
C SER A 123 2.52 -12.84 1.28
N PHE A 124 1.39 -12.16 1.49
CA PHE A 124 0.14 -12.80 1.91
C PHE A 124 -0.39 -13.74 0.81
N LYS A 125 -0.41 -13.27 -0.44
CA LYS A 125 -0.71 -14.15 -1.58
C LYS A 125 0.59 -14.69 -2.17
N SER A 126 0.64 -15.98 -2.43
CA SER A 126 1.84 -16.72 -2.87
C SER A 126 2.43 -16.32 -4.22
N LYS A 127 1.77 -15.50 -5.02
CA LYS A 127 2.39 -14.88 -6.19
C LYS A 127 3.24 -13.69 -5.75
N LEU A 128 4.50 -13.96 -5.47
CA LEU A 128 5.55 -12.95 -5.46
C LEU A 128 5.53 -12.26 -6.83
N MET A 129 5.19 -10.98 -6.88
CA MET A 129 5.72 -10.15 -7.95
C MET A 129 7.23 -10.08 -7.71
N ALA A 130 8.01 -10.42 -8.74
CA ALA A 130 9.46 -10.39 -8.64
C ALA A 130 9.91 -9.01 -8.14
N PRO A 131 10.94 -8.95 -7.25
CA PRO A 131 11.46 -7.70 -6.72
C PRO A 131 11.94 -6.70 -7.79
N ASN A 132 12.15 -7.14 -9.02
CA ASN A 132 12.52 -6.30 -10.16
C ASN A 132 11.42 -5.34 -10.62
N ASP A 133 10.15 -5.60 -10.25
CA ASP A 133 9.06 -4.64 -10.49
C ASP A 133 8.88 -3.67 -9.30
N SER A 134 9.51 -3.94 -8.17
CA SER A 134 9.49 -3.11 -6.97
C SER A 134 10.69 -2.17 -6.83
N GLN A 135 11.65 -2.17 -7.75
CA GLN A 135 12.24 -0.91 -8.12
C GLN A 135 11.13 -0.11 -8.82
N SER A 136 10.11 0.31 -8.04
CA SER A 136 9.49 1.56 -8.32
C SER A 136 10.68 2.51 -8.45
N LEU A 137 11.10 2.73 -9.67
CA LEU A 137 11.61 3.99 -10.01
C LEU A 137 10.73 4.94 -9.21
N ALA A 138 11.29 5.55 -8.18
CA ALA A 138 10.75 6.78 -7.63
C ALA A 138 10.69 7.69 -8.86
N ARG A 139 9.63 7.53 -9.62
CA ARG A 139 9.30 8.38 -10.75
C ARG A 139 8.74 9.60 -10.07
N ASP A 140 9.65 10.42 -9.55
CA ASP A 140 9.36 11.83 -9.35
C ASP A 140 9.07 12.41 -10.75
N ILE A 141 7.96 11.95 -11.32
CA ILE A 141 7.41 12.52 -12.54
C ILE A 141 6.73 13.80 -12.07
N ASN A 142 7.54 14.83 -11.93
CA ASN A 142 6.99 16.17 -11.84
C ASN A 142 6.38 16.49 -13.21
N ILE A 143 5.06 16.36 -13.31
CA ILE A 143 4.28 16.56 -14.53
C ILE A 143 4.57 17.95 -15.15
N PHE A 144 5.01 18.90 -14.34
CA PHE A 144 5.33 20.25 -14.79
C PHE A 144 6.73 20.41 -15.40
N ASN A 145 7.63 19.43 -15.24
CA ASN A 145 8.99 19.43 -15.77
C ASN A 145 9.26 18.32 -16.80
N LEU A 146 8.20 17.83 -17.45
CA LEU A 146 8.32 16.78 -18.45
C LEU A 146 9.01 17.28 -19.71
N ASN A 147 10.21 16.80 -19.98
CA ASN A 147 10.84 16.95 -21.29
C ASN A 147 10.24 15.94 -22.30
N LYS A 148 10.53 16.12 -23.59
CA LYS A 148 10.00 15.29 -24.68
C LYS A 148 10.17 13.77 -24.46
N LYS A 149 11.31 13.32 -23.93
CA LYS A 149 11.57 11.90 -23.62
C LYS A 149 10.69 11.38 -22.49
N SER A 150 10.41 12.20 -21.49
CA SER A 150 9.53 11.85 -20.39
C SER A 150 8.07 11.76 -20.83
N LEU A 151 7.64 12.60 -21.77
CA LEU A 151 6.31 12.53 -22.39
C LEU A 151 6.14 11.24 -23.20
N GLU A 152 7.11 10.85 -24.01
CA GLU A 152 7.09 9.60 -24.77
C GLU A 152 7.06 8.36 -23.86
N ALA A 153 7.73 8.42 -22.70
CA ALA A 153 7.66 7.34 -21.70
C ALA A 153 6.27 7.27 -21.03
N LEU A 154 5.65 8.42 -20.75
CA LEU A 154 4.29 8.51 -20.21
C LEU A 154 3.24 8.03 -21.22
N GLU A 155 3.38 8.37 -22.49
CA GLU A 155 2.47 7.93 -23.56
C GLU A 155 2.36 6.40 -23.66
N LYS A 156 3.38 5.66 -23.24
CA LYS A 156 3.37 4.20 -23.21
C LYS A 156 2.64 3.61 -22.00
N THR A 157 2.42 4.40 -20.96
CA THR A 157 1.89 3.91 -19.68
C THR A 157 0.46 4.35 -19.37
N PHE A 158 -0.02 5.41 -20.00
CA PHE A 158 -1.39 5.91 -19.85
C PHE A 158 -2.32 5.41 -20.96
N ASP A 159 -3.62 5.40 -20.66
CA ASP A 159 -4.62 5.09 -21.65
C ASP A 159 -4.77 6.22 -22.71
N GLN A 160 -5.54 5.99 -23.76
CA GLN A 160 -5.64 6.89 -24.89
C GLN A 160 -6.25 8.24 -24.53
N ASP A 161 -7.14 8.29 -23.54
CA ASP A 161 -7.82 9.53 -23.14
C ASP A 161 -6.87 10.49 -22.42
N ILE A 162 -6.00 9.94 -21.55
CA ILE A 162 -4.96 10.73 -20.91
C ILE A 162 -3.92 11.21 -21.90
N LYS A 163 -3.55 10.38 -22.88
CA LYS A 163 -2.68 10.78 -24.00
C LYS A 163 -3.25 11.96 -24.79
N ASN A 164 -4.53 11.90 -25.11
CA ASN A 164 -5.21 12.98 -25.83
C ASN A 164 -5.28 14.27 -25.00
N TYR A 165 -5.55 14.15 -23.70
CA TYR A 165 -5.55 15.29 -22.78
C TYR A 165 -4.17 15.99 -22.73
N LEU A 166 -3.10 15.21 -22.63
CA LEU A 166 -1.74 15.74 -22.56
C LEU A 166 -1.33 16.44 -23.89
N LYS A 167 -1.69 15.86 -25.03
CA LYS A 167 -1.46 16.47 -26.35
C LYS A 167 -2.17 17.82 -26.52
N ASN A 168 -3.42 17.89 -26.11
CA ASN A 168 -4.19 19.13 -26.19
C ASN A 168 -3.60 20.23 -25.29
N LYS A 169 -3.13 19.88 -24.09
CA LYS A 169 -2.49 20.84 -23.18
C LYS A 169 -1.21 21.43 -23.76
N THR A 170 -0.38 20.61 -24.41
CA THR A 170 0.88 21.08 -25.03
C THR A 170 0.64 22.05 -26.19
N GLN A 171 -0.50 21.95 -26.88
CA GLN A 171 -0.89 22.90 -27.91
C GLN A 171 -1.31 24.26 -27.33
N TYR A 172 -1.89 24.32 -26.14
CA TYR A 172 -2.31 25.57 -25.49
C TYR A 172 -1.15 26.34 -24.84
N GLU A 173 -0.04 25.67 -24.50
CA GLU A 173 1.16 26.31 -23.93
C GLU A 173 2.12 26.87 -25.00
N GLN A 174 1.81 26.69 -26.30
CA GLN A 174 2.57 27.23 -27.43
C GLN A 174 1.90 28.42 -28.11
N LEU A 175 0.77 28.89 -27.58
CA LEU A 175 0.04 30.11 -27.98
C LEU A 175 0.26 31.21 -26.94
#